data_1c8bbe498a7b59b4e63bd9f80222951f
#
_entry.id   1c8bbe498a7b59b4e63bd9f80222951f
#
_cell.length_a   1.000
_cell.length_b   1.000
_cell.length_c   1.000
_cell.angle_alpha   90.00
_cell.angle_beta   90.00
_cell.angle_gamma   90.00
#
_symmetry.space_group_name_H-M   'P 1'
#
loop_
_entity.id
_entity.type
_entity.pdbx_description
1 polymer ?
#
loop_
_entity_poly.entity_id
_entity_poly.type
_entity_poly.pdbx_seq_one_letter_code
_entity_poly.pdbx_strand_id
1 'polypeptide(L)'
;MKRKPVYVETTIQAPIEKVWEYTQNPKLHEQWDLRFSTISLNGPSDEQPQSFLYEKHLGFGISVTGTGAYRTSVKDERHERASSLQFKSSHPLSFIKEGGGYWKYMKTNDHIVFQTQFDYETKEGKGWKWADRLFFRPMMGFMTAFSFGALKTWLEKGTHPRLLLERTLAHYGICLLFAIVWLCQAIIPFSPSAFEHSTGFRLFYALLGVSWLMPKLPKKYIFILQSIFLLLMLSIGILSPETTLHEPLVLSAFLILSVAGMINLKDCVDVFSIKRKRGGRHGRSSSSSKGLR
;
A
#
# COMPACT_ATOMS: atom_id res chain seq x y z
N MET A 1 -14.98 -21.38 -7.47
CA MET A 1 -15.25 -20.16 -6.65
C MET A 1 -15.03 -18.93 -7.51
N LYS A 2 -16.01 -18.04 -7.69
CA LYS A 2 -15.82 -16.75 -8.35
C LYS A 2 -14.80 -15.93 -7.57
N ARG A 3 -13.80 -15.38 -8.24
CA ARG A 3 -12.80 -14.49 -7.65
C ARG A 3 -13.48 -13.21 -7.17
N LYS A 4 -13.07 -12.67 -6.04
CA LYS A 4 -13.59 -11.39 -5.56
C LYS A 4 -12.79 -10.27 -6.22
N PRO A 5 -13.46 -9.22 -6.75
CA PRO A 5 -12.77 -8.06 -7.30
C PRO A 5 -11.95 -7.34 -6.22
N VAL A 6 -10.93 -6.61 -6.66
CA VAL A 6 -10.19 -5.68 -5.81
C VAL A 6 -11.06 -4.44 -5.62
N TYR A 7 -11.28 -4.05 -4.37
CA TYR A 7 -12.03 -2.85 -4.00
C TYR A 7 -11.19 -1.99 -3.06
N VAL A 8 -11.11 -0.70 -3.37
CA VAL A 8 -10.45 0.30 -2.53
C VAL A 8 -11.30 1.57 -2.51
N GLU A 9 -11.43 2.19 -1.35
CA GLU A 9 -12.19 3.42 -1.12
C GLU A 9 -11.41 4.33 -0.18
N THR A 10 -11.36 5.62 -0.49
CA THR A 10 -10.79 6.67 0.37
C THR A 10 -11.67 7.91 0.33
N THR A 11 -11.58 8.72 1.38
CA THR A 11 -12.23 10.02 1.46
C THR A 11 -11.19 11.13 1.31
N ILE A 12 -11.44 12.10 0.44
CA ILE A 12 -10.51 13.19 0.10
C ILE A 12 -11.18 14.53 0.36
N GLN A 13 -10.56 15.39 1.16
CA GLN A 13 -11.00 16.76 1.41
C GLN A 13 -10.42 17.69 0.33
N ALA A 14 -11.03 17.64 -0.85
CA ALA A 14 -10.68 18.51 -1.98
C ALA A 14 -11.90 18.71 -2.90
N PRO A 15 -11.94 19.74 -3.75
CA PRO A 15 -12.97 19.91 -4.77
C PRO A 15 -12.99 18.73 -5.75
N ILE A 16 -14.20 18.33 -6.20
CA ILE A 16 -14.36 17.19 -7.11
C ILE A 16 -13.63 17.42 -8.44
N GLU A 17 -13.57 18.66 -8.90
CA GLU A 17 -12.85 19.06 -10.10
C GLU A 17 -11.36 18.73 -10.00
N LYS A 18 -10.75 19.05 -8.84
CA LYS A 18 -9.34 18.79 -8.59
C LYS A 18 -9.06 17.28 -8.50
N VAL A 19 -9.90 16.52 -7.78
CA VAL A 19 -9.76 15.05 -7.72
C VAL A 19 -9.91 14.44 -9.12
N TRP A 20 -10.86 14.94 -9.92
CA TRP A 20 -11.07 14.50 -11.29
C TRP A 20 -9.86 14.78 -12.18
N GLU A 21 -9.35 16.01 -12.16
CA GLU A 21 -8.17 16.42 -12.92
C GLU A 21 -6.97 15.51 -12.62
N TYR A 22 -6.67 15.30 -11.35
CA TYR A 22 -5.51 14.48 -10.92
C TYR A 22 -5.63 13.00 -11.28
N THR A 23 -6.83 12.53 -11.49
CA THR A 23 -7.09 11.12 -11.85
C THR A 23 -7.28 10.90 -13.34
N GLN A 24 -7.77 11.89 -14.10
CA GLN A 24 -8.02 11.75 -15.53
C GLN A 24 -6.88 12.29 -16.40
N ASN A 25 -6.05 13.21 -15.89
CA ASN A 25 -4.87 13.68 -16.60
C ASN A 25 -3.74 12.63 -16.50
N PRO A 26 -3.26 12.04 -17.62
CA PRO A 26 -2.24 11.00 -17.60
C PRO A 26 -0.96 11.42 -16.86
N LYS A 27 -0.50 12.65 -17.07
CA LYS A 27 0.73 13.17 -16.46
C LYS A 27 0.65 13.34 -14.94
N LEU A 28 -0.54 13.67 -14.42
CA LEU A 28 -0.78 13.72 -12.99
C LEU A 28 -1.02 12.30 -12.43
N HIS A 29 -1.73 11.46 -13.18
CA HIS A 29 -2.03 10.09 -12.80
C HIS A 29 -0.76 9.24 -12.60
N GLU A 30 0.22 9.34 -13.50
CA GLU A 30 1.52 8.65 -13.41
C GLU A 30 2.26 8.93 -12.10
N GLN A 31 2.04 10.10 -11.47
CA GLN A 31 2.80 10.53 -10.31
C GLN A 31 2.34 9.90 -9.00
N TRP A 32 1.06 9.49 -8.91
CA TRP A 32 0.52 8.95 -7.67
C TRP A 32 0.13 7.48 -7.76
N ASP A 33 -0.11 6.94 -8.95
CA ASP A 33 -0.56 5.57 -9.12
C ASP A 33 0.61 4.61 -9.36
N LEU A 34 0.98 3.86 -8.32
CA LEU A 34 2.09 2.92 -8.37
C LEU A 34 1.93 1.79 -9.42
N ARG A 35 0.74 1.63 -9.98
CA ARG A 35 0.49 0.58 -10.99
C ARG A 35 1.02 0.96 -12.36
N PHE A 36 1.28 2.24 -12.59
CA PHE A 36 1.76 2.80 -13.85
C PHE A 36 3.09 3.52 -13.66
N SER A 37 3.92 3.49 -14.68
CA SER A 37 5.12 4.33 -14.78
C SER A 37 4.94 5.37 -15.86
N THR A 38 4.26 5.00 -16.96
CA THR A 38 3.93 5.90 -18.06
C THR A 38 2.56 5.58 -18.60
N ILE A 39 1.79 6.61 -18.98
CA ILE A 39 0.48 6.50 -19.63
C ILE A 39 0.49 7.43 -20.84
N SER A 40 0.30 6.89 -22.04
CA SER A 40 0.26 7.64 -23.30
C SER A 40 -1.11 7.46 -23.94
N LEU A 41 -1.79 8.57 -24.21
CA LEU A 41 -3.08 8.53 -24.91
C LEU A 41 -2.86 8.28 -26.40
N ASN A 42 -3.72 7.45 -26.99
CA ASN A 42 -3.76 7.19 -28.41
C ASN A 42 -5.03 7.82 -29.00
N GLY A 43 -4.84 8.64 -30.02
CA GLY A 43 -5.94 9.34 -30.69
C GLY A 43 -6.34 10.68 -30.04
N PRO A 44 -7.32 11.37 -30.60
CA PRO A 44 -7.83 12.64 -30.12
C PRO A 44 -8.42 12.52 -28.70
N SER A 45 -8.27 13.57 -27.90
CA SER A 45 -8.73 13.58 -26.50
C SER A 45 -10.26 13.53 -26.33
N ASP A 46 -11.00 13.80 -27.39
CA ASP A 46 -12.47 13.92 -27.37
C ASP A 46 -13.15 12.60 -27.74
N GLU A 47 -12.40 11.59 -28.25
CA GLU A 47 -12.98 10.29 -28.59
C GLU A 47 -13.32 9.47 -27.32
N GLN A 48 -14.48 8.82 -27.36
CA GLN A 48 -14.91 7.90 -26.30
C GLN A 48 -15.29 6.54 -26.91
N PRO A 49 -14.69 5.43 -26.45
CA PRO A 49 -13.71 5.32 -25.36
C PRO A 49 -12.31 5.80 -25.77
N GLN A 50 -11.68 6.55 -24.88
CA GLN A 50 -10.30 7.00 -25.06
C GLN A 50 -9.32 5.83 -24.88
N SER A 51 -8.56 5.51 -25.92
CA SER A 51 -7.53 4.47 -25.87
C SER A 51 -6.22 5.00 -25.31
N PHE A 52 -5.48 4.15 -24.60
CA PHE A 52 -4.16 4.48 -24.07
C PHE A 52 -3.22 3.29 -24.03
N LEU A 53 -1.92 3.58 -24.06
CA LEU A 53 -0.84 2.66 -23.74
C LEU A 53 -0.37 2.91 -22.31
N TYR A 54 -0.06 1.85 -21.60
CA TYR A 54 0.57 1.97 -20.29
C TYR A 54 1.83 1.12 -20.21
N GLU A 55 2.76 1.60 -19.41
CA GLU A 55 3.99 0.89 -19.09
C GLU A 55 4.22 0.89 -17.58
N LYS A 56 4.71 -0.23 -17.07
CA LYS A 56 5.17 -0.38 -15.69
C LYS A 56 6.61 -0.86 -15.66
N HIS A 57 7.49 -0.01 -15.17
CA HIS A 57 8.89 -0.38 -14.90
C HIS A 57 8.97 -1.22 -13.61
N LEU A 58 9.60 -2.38 -13.70
CA LEU A 58 9.81 -3.31 -12.58
C LEU A 58 11.21 -3.22 -11.97
N GLY A 59 12.07 -2.37 -12.52
CA GLY A 59 13.50 -2.27 -12.19
C GLY A 59 14.38 -3.13 -13.11
N PHE A 60 15.70 -2.95 -12.99
CA PHE A 60 16.71 -3.70 -13.78
C PHE A 60 16.48 -3.67 -15.29
N GLY A 61 15.91 -2.59 -15.83
CA GLY A 61 15.59 -2.46 -17.26
C GLY A 61 14.38 -3.27 -17.73
N ILE A 62 13.64 -3.92 -16.82
CA ILE A 62 12.46 -4.72 -17.16
C ILE A 62 11.22 -3.84 -17.10
N SER A 63 10.42 -3.85 -18.16
CA SER A 63 9.13 -3.16 -18.25
C SER A 63 8.03 -4.12 -18.68
N VAL A 64 6.81 -3.86 -18.24
CA VAL A 64 5.59 -4.54 -18.71
C VAL A 64 4.69 -3.50 -19.34
N THR A 65 4.29 -3.77 -20.58
CA THR A 65 3.41 -2.90 -21.35
C THR A 65 2.03 -3.50 -21.52
N GLY A 66 1.05 -2.63 -21.75
CA GLY A 66 -0.30 -3.04 -22.10
C GLY A 66 -1.09 -1.89 -22.69
N THR A 67 -2.30 -2.19 -23.11
CA THR A 67 -3.24 -1.23 -23.68
C THR A 67 -4.48 -1.17 -22.81
N GLY A 68 -5.13 -0.01 -22.82
CA GLY A 68 -6.40 0.15 -22.16
C GLY A 68 -7.31 1.10 -22.91
N ALA A 69 -8.55 1.15 -22.48
CA ALA A 69 -9.51 2.13 -22.92
C ALA A 69 -10.36 2.56 -21.72
N TYR A 70 -10.63 3.85 -21.63
CA TYR A 70 -11.53 4.35 -20.60
C TYR A 70 -12.65 5.17 -21.20
N ARG A 71 -13.78 5.15 -20.50
CA ARG A 71 -14.95 5.97 -20.82
C ARG A 71 -15.38 6.73 -19.59
N THR A 72 -15.50 8.02 -19.72
CA THR A 72 -16.00 8.90 -18.66
C THR A 72 -17.51 9.03 -18.73
N SER A 73 -18.15 9.17 -17.60
CA SER A 73 -19.58 9.42 -17.45
C SER A 73 -19.79 10.43 -16.33
N VAL A 74 -20.42 11.51 -16.65
CA VAL A 74 -20.79 12.57 -15.70
C VAL A 74 -22.30 12.50 -15.54
N LYS A 75 -22.79 11.96 -14.41
CA LYS A 75 -24.22 11.93 -14.09
C LYS A 75 -24.71 13.24 -13.52
N ASP A 76 -23.90 13.82 -12.66
CA ASP A 76 -24.10 15.14 -12.06
C ASP A 76 -22.71 15.77 -11.89
N GLU A 77 -22.46 16.85 -12.62
CA GLU A 77 -21.14 17.53 -12.62
C GLU A 77 -20.67 17.93 -11.23
N ARG A 78 -21.60 18.23 -10.34
CA ARG A 78 -21.30 18.71 -8.99
C ARG A 78 -21.22 17.61 -7.94
N HIS A 79 -21.87 16.46 -8.16
CA HIS A 79 -22.05 15.46 -7.10
C HIS A 79 -21.55 14.06 -7.45
N GLU A 80 -21.65 13.61 -8.71
CA GLU A 80 -21.29 12.23 -9.07
C GLU A 80 -20.68 12.15 -10.46
N ARG A 81 -19.45 11.61 -10.50
CA ARG A 81 -18.73 11.29 -11.73
C ARG A 81 -18.24 9.84 -11.69
N ALA A 82 -18.07 9.24 -12.85
CA ALA A 82 -17.52 7.89 -12.98
C ALA A 82 -16.61 7.78 -14.21
N SER A 83 -15.64 6.88 -14.13
CA SER A 83 -14.80 6.50 -15.26
C SER A 83 -14.70 4.97 -15.27
N SER A 84 -15.11 4.34 -16.36
CA SER A 84 -14.94 2.90 -16.57
C SER A 84 -13.63 2.66 -17.30
N LEU A 85 -12.93 1.58 -16.94
CA LEU A 85 -11.62 1.24 -17.45
C LEU A 85 -11.60 -0.22 -17.92
N GLN A 86 -11.07 -0.45 -19.11
CA GLN A 86 -10.68 -1.76 -19.60
C GLN A 86 -9.18 -1.76 -19.87
N PHE A 87 -8.51 -2.88 -19.64
CA PHE A 87 -7.08 -3.01 -19.85
C PHE A 87 -6.73 -4.43 -20.26
N LYS A 88 -5.68 -4.58 -21.07
CA LYS A 88 -5.15 -5.87 -21.50
C LYS A 88 -3.64 -5.80 -21.69
N SER A 89 -2.96 -6.92 -21.56
CA SER A 89 -1.54 -7.03 -21.86
C SER A 89 -1.22 -8.39 -22.46
N SER A 90 -0.54 -8.37 -23.60
CA SER A 90 0.05 -9.56 -24.23
C SER A 90 1.51 -9.79 -23.81
N HIS A 91 2.07 -8.88 -23.00
CA HIS A 91 3.47 -8.95 -22.59
C HIS A 91 3.78 -10.26 -21.83
N PRO A 92 4.90 -10.97 -22.15
CA PRO A 92 5.22 -12.28 -21.54
C PRO A 92 5.28 -12.27 -20.02
N LEU A 93 5.78 -11.20 -19.40
CA LEU A 93 5.91 -11.05 -17.95
C LEU A 93 4.64 -10.50 -17.27
N SER A 94 3.60 -10.15 -18.01
CA SER A 94 2.35 -9.68 -17.42
C SER A 94 1.58 -10.81 -16.75
N PHE A 95 1.17 -10.64 -15.51
CA PHE A 95 0.19 -11.51 -14.84
C PHE A 95 -1.23 -11.30 -15.36
N ILE A 96 -1.51 -10.10 -15.86
CA ILE A 96 -2.83 -9.72 -16.36
C ILE A 96 -2.91 -10.04 -17.84
N LYS A 97 -3.93 -10.81 -18.24
CA LYS A 97 -4.32 -11.01 -19.62
C LYS A 97 -5.23 -9.87 -20.07
N GLU A 98 -6.34 -9.73 -19.36
CA GLU A 98 -7.30 -8.66 -19.56
C GLU A 98 -8.06 -8.38 -18.28
N GLY A 99 -8.66 -7.22 -18.17
CA GLY A 99 -9.44 -6.85 -17.00
C GLY A 99 -10.21 -5.56 -17.22
N GLY A 100 -10.98 -5.20 -16.21
CA GLY A 100 -11.72 -3.96 -16.23
C GLY A 100 -12.24 -3.58 -14.85
N GLY A 101 -12.62 -2.34 -14.75
CA GLY A 101 -13.11 -1.79 -13.51
C GLY A 101 -13.71 -0.40 -13.71
N TYR A 102 -13.89 0.28 -12.62
CA TYR A 102 -14.37 1.65 -12.64
C TYR A 102 -13.78 2.45 -11.48
N TRP A 103 -13.74 3.75 -11.66
CA TRP A 103 -13.58 4.76 -10.62
C TRP A 103 -14.90 5.48 -10.43
N LYS A 104 -15.25 5.74 -9.20
CA LYS A 104 -16.45 6.49 -8.85
C LYS A 104 -16.09 7.59 -7.87
N TYR A 105 -16.62 8.77 -8.12
CA TYR A 105 -16.42 9.98 -7.34
C TYR A 105 -17.78 10.45 -6.85
N MET A 106 -17.96 10.50 -5.55
CA MET A 106 -19.21 10.93 -4.93
C MET A 106 -18.91 12.06 -3.95
N LYS A 107 -19.49 13.22 -4.20
CA LYS A 107 -19.41 14.34 -3.27
C LYS A 107 -20.36 14.08 -2.11
N THR A 108 -19.82 14.16 -0.91
CA THR A 108 -20.55 14.23 0.35
C THR A 108 -20.27 15.63 0.91
N ASN A 109 -21.01 16.11 1.88
CA ASN A 109 -21.00 17.52 2.32
C ASN A 109 -19.61 18.19 2.26
N ASP A 110 -18.60 17.60 2.90
CA ASP A 110 -17.26 18.23 3.05
C ASP A 110 -16.12 17.45 2.38
N HIS A 111 -16.41 16.33 1.73
CA HIS A 111 -15.36 15.48 1.15
C HIS A 111 -15.86 14.70 -0.07
N ILE A 112 -14.91 14.19 -0.85
CA ILE A 112 -15.17 13.30 -1.96
C ILE A 112 -14.90 11.86 -1.51
N VAL A 113 -15.85 10.98 -1.70
CA VAL A 113 -15.64 9.52 -1.62
C VAL A 113 -15.13 9.07 -2.97
N PHE A 114 -13.86 8.70 -3.05
CA PHE A 114 -13.21 8.16 -4.23
C PHE A 114 -13.04 6.67 -4.07
N GLN A 115 -13.62 5.89 -4.98
CA GLN A 115 -13.59 4.43 -4.92
C GLN A 115 -13.24 3.81 -6.26
N THR A 116 -12.62 2.63 -6.21
CA THR A 116 -12.40 1.76 -7.36
C THR A 116 -12.85 0.34 -7.07
N GLN A 117 -13.32 -0.31 -8.10
CA GLN A 117 -13.49 -1.76 -8.12
C GLN A 117 -13.02 -2.27 -9.47
N PHE A 118 -12.14 -3.25 -9.46
CA PHE A 118 -11.65 -3.88 -10.68
C PHE A 118 -11.41 -5.37 -10.47
N ASP A 119 -11.49 -6.10 -11.57
CA ASP A 119 -11.11 -7.51 -11.63
C ASP A 119 -10.35 -7.76 -12.94
N TYR A 120 -9.59 -8.85 -12.99
CA TYR A 120 -8.79 -9.20 -14.14
C TYR A 120 -8.66 -10.72 -14.28
N GLU A 121 -8.45 -11.17 -15.49
CA GLU A 121 -8.07 -12.53 -15.80
C GLU A 121 -6.55 -12.67 -15.85
N THR A 122 -6.05 -13.75 -15.27
CA THR A 122 -4.64 -14.13 -15.35
C THR A 122 -4.42 -15.03 -16.54
N LYS A 123 -3.16 -15.15 -16.96
CA LYS A 123 -2.76 -16.18 -17.94
C LYS A 123 -3.18 -17.58 -17.50
N GLU A 124 -3.32 -18.48 -18.44
CA GLU A 124 -3.72 -19.85 -18.19
C GLU A 124 -2.59 -20.64 -17.51
N GLY A 125 -2.98 -21.59 -16.64
CA GLY A 125 -2.07 -22.45 -15.90
C GLY A 125 -2.31 -22.42 -14.38
N LYS A 126 -2.10 -23.56 -13.73
CA LYS A 126 -2.29 -23.69 -12.27
C LYS A 126 -1.30 -22.81 -11.48
N GLY A 127 -0.05 -22.72 -11.95
CA GLY A 127 1.00 -21.91 -11.33
C GLY A 127 0.66 -20.41 -11.33
N TRP A 128 0.17 -19.87 -12.45
CA TRP A 128 -0.26 -18.48 -12.56
C TRP A 128 -1.42 -18.14 -11.62
N LYS A 129 -2.41 -19.04 -11.53
CA LYS A 129 -3.56 -18.88 -10.62
C LYS A 129 -3.14 -18.90 -9.15
N TRP A 130 -2.17 -19.75 -8.79
CA TRP A 130 -1.63 -19.83 -7.44
C TRP A 130 -0.81 -18.57 -7.09
N ALA A 131 0.11 -18.15 -7.97
CA ALA A 131 0.91 -16.96 -7.81
C ALA A 131 0.05 -15.68 -7.74
N ASP A 132 -1.02 -15.59 -8.55
CA ASP A 132 -1.99 -14.50 -8.46
C ASP A 132 -2.65 -14.45 -7.08
N ARG A 133 -3.13 -15.59 -6.60
CA ARG A 133 -3.86 -15.63 -5.32
C ARG A 133 -3.00 -15.26 -4.13
N LEU A 134 -1.74 -15.70 -4.09
CA LEU A 134 -0.84 -15.52 -2.95
C LEU A 134 -0.07 -14.20 -2.99
N PHE A 135 0.35 -13.77 -4.17
CA PHE A 135 1.25 -12.63 -4.32
C PHE A 135 0.64 -11.49 -5.13
N PHE A 136 0.26 -11.74 -6.37
CA PHE A 136 -0.05 -10.66 -7.29
C PHE A 136 -1.33 -9.91 -6.91
N ARG A 137 -2.41 -10.60 -6.58
CA ARG A 137 -3.67 -9.96 -6.18
C ARG A 137 -3.57 -9.21 -4.84
N PRO A 138 -2.95 -9.73 -3.78
CA PRO A 138 -2.66 -8.95 -2.57
C PRO A 138 -1.78 -7.72 -2.84
N MET A 139 -0.74 -7.87 -3.68
CA MET A 139 0.13 -6.78 -4.11
C MET A 139 -0.65 -5.70 -4.87
N MET A 140 -1.49 -6.05 -5.84
CA MET A 140 -2.34 -5.12 -6.57
C MET A 140 -3.29 -4.36 -5.62
N GLY A 141 -3.89 -5.06 -4.65
CA GLY A 141 -4.70 -4.43 -3.61
C GLY A 141 -3.91 -3.45 -2.74
N PHE A 142 -2.69 -3.81 -2.37
CA PHE A 142 -1.78 -2.94 -1.61
C PHE A 142 -1.36 -1.71 -2.44
N MET A 143 -0.87 -1.91 -3.66
CA MET A 143 -0.47 -0.82 -4.55
C MET A 143 -1.61 0.17 -4.79
N THR A 144 -2.83 -0.33 -5.03
CA THR A 144 -4.02 0.52 -5.22
C THR A 144 -4.33 1.33 -3.96
N ALA A 145 -4.29 0.69 -2.78
CA ALA A 145 -4.55 1.39 -1.53
C ALA A 145 -3.47 2.43 -1.21
N PHE A 146 -2.20 2.11 -1.46
CA PHE A 146 -1.11 3.07 -1.33
C PHE A 146 -1.31 4.27 -2.26
N SER A 147 -1.60 4.01 -3.54
CA SER A 147 -1.83 5.04 -4.55
C SER A 147 -2.96 5.99 -4.14
N PHE A 148 -4.06 5.44 -3.64
CA PHE A 148 -5.19 6.25 -3.15
C PHE A 148 -4.83 7.09 -1.91
N GLY A 149 -4.04 6.53 -1.00
CA GLY A 149 -3.51 7.27 0.15
C GLY A 149 -2.52 8.36 -0.25
N ALA A 150 -1.67 8.11 -1.25
CA ALA A 150 -0.74 9.08 -1.79
C ALA A 150 -1.47 10.24 -2.49
N LEU A 151 -2.47 9.94 -3.32
CA LEU A 151 -3.34 10.94 -3.95
C LEU A 151 -4.03 11.81 -2.89
N LYS A 152 -4.66 11.18 -1.88
CA LYS A 152 -5.29 11.87 -0.76
C LYS A 152 -4.32 12.84 -0.09
N THR A 153 -3.15 12.37 0.28
CA THR A 153 -2.15 13.19 0.99
C THR A 153 -1.63 14.32 0.11
N TRP A 154 -1.47 14.06 -1.19
CA TRP A 154 -1.05 15.10 -2.13
C TRP A 154 -2.09 16.21 -2.26
N LEU A 155 -3.37 15.86 -2.39
CA LEU A 155 -4.46 16.82 -2.54
C LEU A 155 -4.76 17.60 -1.26
N GLU A 156 -4.64 16.96 -0.09
CA GLU A 156 -4.97 17.57 1.20
C GLU A 156 -3.81 18.33 1.85
N LYS A 157 -2.57 17.82 1.69
CA LYS A 157 -1.37 18.34 2.37
C LYS A 157 -0.31 18.89 1.44
N GLY A 158 -0.48 18.74 0.13
CA GLY A 158 0.51 19.17 -0.86
C GLY A 158 1.78 18.29 -0.94
N THR A 159 1.87 17.22 -0.16
CA THR A 159 3.06 16.36 -0.14
C THR A 159 3.11 15.49 -1.39
N HIS A 160 4.18 15.61 -2.17
CA HIS A 160 4.33 14.91 -3.45
C HIS A 160 4.37 13.37 -3.25
N PRO A 161 3.66 12.58 -4.08
CA PRO A 161 3.56 11.12 -3.96
C PRO A 161 4.90 10.37 -3.93
N ARG A 162 5.88 10.84 -4.71
CA ARG A 162 7.22 10.23 -4.74
C ARG A 162 7.90 10.32 -3.37
N LEU A 163 7.85 11.47 -2.72
CA LEU A 163 8.39 11.64 -1.37
C LEU A 163 7.69 10.75 -0.34
N LEU A 164 6.37 10.60 -0.47
CA LEU A 164 5.59 9.69 0.37
C LEU A 164 5.99 8.23 0.16
N LEU A 165 6.26 7.83 -1.09
CA LEU A 165 6.74 6.49 -1.41
C LEU A 165 8.11 6.24 -0.79
N GLU A 166 9.06 7.14 -0.99
CA GLU A 166 10.42 7.03 -0.44
C GLU A 166 10.40 6.92 1.09
N ARG A 167 9.64 7.78 1.78
CA ARG A 167 9.47 7.73 3.24
C ARG A 167 8.80 6.45 3.71
N THR A 168 7.77 6.00 3.01
CA THR A 168 7.07 4.77 3.37
C THR A 168 7.94 3.54 3.17
N LEU A 169 8.71 3.47 2.08
CA LEU A 169 9.67 2.40 1.84
C LEU A 169 10.78 2.40 2.88
N ALA A 170 11.33 3.57 3.20
CA ALA A 170 12.33 3.71 4.27
C ALA A 170 11.77 3.23 5.62
N HIS A 171 10.54 3.63 5.97
CA HIS A 171 9.89 3.20 7.21
C HIS A 171 9.72 1.67 7.27
N TYR A 172 9.16 1.04 6.22
CA TYR A 172 9.00 -0.42 6.19
C TYR A 172 10.36 -1.15 6.11
N GLY A 173 11.35 -0.56 5.43
CA GLY A 173 12.72 -1.07 5.42
C GLY A 173 13.32 -1.10 6.82
N ILE A 174 13.18 -0.03 7.59
CA ILE A 174 13.60 0.04 9.00
C ILE A 174 12.84 -1.01 9.84
N CYS A 175 11.52 -1.12 9.68
CA CYS A 175 10.74 -2.13 10.40
C CYS A 175 11.19 -3.55 10.09
N LEU A 176 11.49 -3.84 8.82
CA LEU A 176 12.01 -5.14 8.40
C LEU A 176 13.40 -5.41 9.00
N LEU A 177 14.29 -4.42 8.97
CA LEU A 177 15.62 -4.53 9.57
C LEU A 177 15.53 -4.86 11.05
N PHE A 178 14.69 -4.14 11.80
CA PHE A 178 14.44 -4.46 13.21
C PHE A 178 13.90 -5.87 13.39
N ALA A 179 12.90 -6.28 12.58
CA ALA A 179 12.38 -7.63 12.66
C ALA A 179 13.47 -8.69 12.47
N ILE A 180 14.33 -8.51 11.47
CA ILE A 180 15.45 -9.42 11.19
C ILE A 180 16.41 -9.47 12.39
N VAL A 181 16.84 -8.33 12.89
CA VAL A 181 17.79 -8.28 14.01
C VAL A 181 17.20 -8.91 15.28
N TRP A 182 15.95 -8.59 15.62
CA TRP A 182 15.30 -9.18 16.78
C TRP A 182 15.08 -10.70 16.65
N LEU A 183 14.78 -11.19 15.45
CA LEU A 183 14.66 -12.62 15.20
C LEU A 183 16.02 -13.32 15.24
N CYS A 184 17.07 -12.70 14.69
CA CYS A 184 18.43 -13.25 14.78
C CYS A 184 18.90 -13.37 16.24
N GLN A 185 18.62 -12.37 17.07
CA GLN A 185 18.97 -12.41 18.49
C GLN A 185 18.20 -13.45 19.29
N ALA A 186 17.01 -13.86 18.84
CA ALA A 186 16.32 -15.00 19.42
C ALA A 186 17.08 -16.33 19.20
N ILE A 187 17.89 -16.38 18.15
CA ILE A 187 18.67 -17.60 17.75
C ILE A 187 20.10 -17.49 18.30
N ILE A 188 20.74 -16.33 18.15
CA ILE A 188 22.10 -16.06 18.59
C ILE A 188 22.04 -15.17 19.81
N PRO A 189 22.36 -15.65 21.01
CA PRO A 189 22.31 -14.85 22.22
C PRO A 189 23.26 -13.65 22.12
N PHE A 190 22.68 -12.48 22.19
CA PHE A 190 23.40 -11.22 22.29
C PHE A 190 22.81 -10.45 23.47
N SER A 191 23.16 -10.87 24.67
CA SER A 191 22.65 -10.19 25.86
C SER A 191 23.56 -10.46 27.07
N PRO A 192 23.51 -9.59 28.08
CA PRO A 192 24.21 -9.83 29.33
C PRO A 192 23.92 -11.22 29.88
N SER A 193 24.93 -11.88 30.39
CA SER A 193 24.91 -13.29 30.84
C SER A 193 23.71 -13.70 31.69
N ALA A 194 23.16 -12.79 32.47
CA ALA A 194 22.00 -13.00 33.32
C ALA A 194 20.72 -13.41 32.58
N PHE A 195 20.58 -13.07 31.28
CA PHE A 195 19.38 -13.32 30.46
C PHE A 195 19.61 -14.42 29.40
N GLU A 196 20.88 -14.78 29.17
CA GLU A 196 21.30 -15.63 28.03
C GLU A 196 20.65 -17.01 28.03
N HIS A 197 20.35 -17.58 29.20
CA HIS A 197 19.82 -18.94 29.34
C HIS A 197 18.29 -19.01 29.50
N SER A 198 17.60 -17.86 29.54
CA SER A 198 16.14 -17.83 29.72
C SER A 198 15.40 -18.08 28.40
N THR A 199 14.74 -19.24 28.28
CA THR A 199 13.83 -19.54 27.15
C THR A 199 12.73 -18.48 27.02
N GLY A 200 12.21 -17.95 28.12
CA GLY A 200 11.22 -16.89 28.14
C GLY A 200 11.73 -15.61 27.52
N PHE A 201 12.98 -15.25 27.75
CA PHE A 201 13.61 -14.07 27.16
C PHE A 201 13.77 -14.21 25.64
N ARG A 202 14.27 -15.35 25.15
CA ARG A 202 14.37 -15.64 23.71
C ARG A 202 13.01 -15.58 23.02
N LEU A 203 11.97 -16.15 23.66
CA LEU A 203 10.62 -16.09 23.15
C LEU A 203 10.09 -14.64 23.08
N PHE A 204 10.36 -13.84 24.11
CA PHE A 204 10.00 -12.42 24.11
C PHE A 204 10.67 -11.65 22.97
N TYR A 205 11.97 -11.87 22.73
CA TYR A 205 12.70 -11.28 21.61
C TYR A 205 12.09 -11.68 20.25
N ALA A 206 11.79 -12.95 20.07
CA ALA A 206 11.16 -13.43 18.84
C ALA A 206 9.79 -12.77 18.62
N LEU A 207 8.97 -12.68 19.66
CA LEU A 207 7.65 -12.02 19.59
C LEU A 207 7.78 -10.52 19.28
N LEU A 208 8.77 -9.85 19.87
CA LEU A 208 9.04 -8.45 19.57
C LEU A 208 9.47 -8.27 18.10
N GLY A 209 10.33 -9.14 17.57
CA GLY A 209 10.71 -9.15 16.16
C GLY A 209 9.51 -9.35 15.22
N VAL A 210 8.67 -10.33 15.51
CA VAL A 210 7.45 -10.60 14.73
C VAL A 210 6.48 -9.40 14.76
N SER A 211 6.42 -8.66 15.87
CA SER A 211 5.54 -7.49 15.99
C SER A 211 5.83 -6.41 14.94
N TRP A 212 7.07 -6.28 14.47
CA TRP A 212 7.46 -5.35 13.40
C TRP A 212 6.87 -5.72 12.04
N LEU A 213 6.63 -7.00 11.81
CA LEU A 213 6.05 -7.50 10.57
C LEU A 213 4.51 -7.43 10.55
N MET A 214 3.88 -7.24 11.71
CA MET A 214 2.42 -7.20 11.80
C MET A 214 1.86 -5.83 11.34
N PRO A 215 1.13 -5.77 10.21
CA PRO A 215 0.68 -4.50 9.64
C PRO A 215 -0.39 -3.79 10.46
N LYS A 216 -1.16 -4.53 11.26
CA LYS A 216 -2.27 -3.98 12.06
C LYS A 216 -1.83 -3.44 13.43
N LEU A 217 -0.63 -3.75 13.88
CA LEU A 217 -0.14 -3.24 15.15
C LEU A 217 0.26 -1.77 15.01
N PRO A 218 -0.14 -0.92 15.94
CA PRO A 218 0.20 0.50 15.92
C PRO A 218 1.69 0.68 16.22
N LYS A 219 2.48 0.95 15.15
CA LYS A 219 3.94 1.03 15.20
C LYS A 219 4.47 1.99 16.28
N LYS A 220 3.73 3.07 16.57
CA LYS A 220 4.07 3.99 17.66
C LYS A 220 4.31 3.28 18.99
N TYR A 221 3.43 2.36 19.37
CA TYR A 221 3.56 1.63 20.64
C TYR A 221 4.68 0.60 20.60
N ILE A 222 4.94 -0.01 19.43
CA ILE A 222 6.08 -0.91 19.25
C ILE A 222 7.38 -0.15 19.47
N PHE A 223 7.54 1.03 18.84
CA PHE A 223 8.72 1.88 19.03
C PHE A 223 8.91 2.30 20.48
N ILE A 224 7.84 2.72 21.16
CA ILE A 224 7.90 3.10 22.58
C ILE A 224 8.34 1.90 23.45
N LEU A 225 7.70 0.75 23.28
CA LEU A 225 8.03 -0.46 24.04
C LEU A 225 9.47 -0.88 23.79
N GLN A 226 9.92 -0.87 22.54
CA GLN A 226 11.29 -1.18 22.18
C GLN A 226 12.27 -0.19 22.79
N SER A 227 11.99 1.12 22.76
CA SER A 227 12.87 2.13 23.35
C SER A 227 13.01 1.94 24.88
N ILE A 228 11.92 1.67 25.57
CA ILE A 228 11.94 1.37 27.02
C ILE A 228 12.78 0.12 27.28
N PHE A 229 12.57 -0.94 26.50
CA PHE A 229 13.31 -2.18 26.65
C PHE A 229 14.81 -2.00 26.40
N LEU A 230 15.21 -1.26 25.32
CA LEU A 230 16.60 -0.98 25.01
C LEU A 230 17.27 -0.11 26.09
N LEU A 231 16.56 0.85 26.66
CA LEU A 231 17.06 1.64 27.81
C LEU A 231 17.32 0.76 29.03
N LEU A 232 16.39 -0.17 29.33
CA LEU A 232 16.57 -1.12 30.43
C LEU A 232 17.81 -2.00 30.19
N MET A 233 17.95 -2.57 28.98
CA MET A 233 19.09 -3.42 28.64
C MET A 233 20.41 -2.64 28.67
N LEU A 234 20.41 -1.39 28.18
CA LEU A 234 21.59 -0.50 28.25
C LEU A 234 21.99 -0.23 29.71
N SER A 235 21.01 0.04 30.58
CA SER A 235 21.27 0.26 32.03
C SER A 235 21.90 -0.96 32.70
N ILE A 236 21.38 -2.16 32.41
CA ILE A 236 21.92 -3.42 32.91
C ILE A 236 23.34 -3.64 32.35
N GLY A 237 23.54 -3.41 31.04
CA GLY A 237 24.85 -3.57 30.42
C GLY A 237 25.92 -2.64 31.00
N ILE A 238 25.59 -1.39 31.32
CA ILE A 238 26.53 -0.44 31.94
C ILE A 238 26.87 -0.83 33.38
N LEU A 239 25.91 -1.38 34.13
CA LEU A 239 26.09 -1.76 35.51
C LEU A 239 26.74 -3.13 35.70
N SER A 240 26.82 -3.94 34.63
CA SER A 240 27.40 -5.29 34.69
C SER A 240 28.92 -5.23 34.52
N PRO A 241 29.71 -5.78 35.46
CA PRO A 241 31.19 -5.74 35.38
C PRO A 241 31.79 -6.60 34.25
N GLU A 242 30.98 -7.49 33.65
CA GLU A 242 31.43 -8.40 32.60
C GLU A 242 31.08 -7.91 31.16
N THR A 243 30.42 -6.74 31.03
CA THR A 243 30.05 -6.23 29.70
C THR A 243 31.22 -5.66 28.94
N THR A 244 31.35 -6.06 27.69
CA THR A 244 32.30 -5.46 26.76
C THR A 244 31.77 -4.14 26.18
N LEU A 245 32.64 -3.20 25.85
CA LEU A 245 32.29 -1.86 25.41
C LEU A 245 31.35 -1.85 24.17
N HIS A 246 31.39 -2.88 23.33
CA HIS A 246 30.60 -2.93 22.10
C HIS A 246 29.10 -3.15 22.36
N GLU A 247 28.71 -3.84 23.44
CA GLU A 247 27.29 -4.09 23.78
C GLU A 247 26.51 -2.80 24.03
N PRO A 248 26.96 -1.88 24.93
CA PRO A 248 26.32 -0.58 25.11
C PRO A 248 26.24 0.26 23.83
N LEU A 249 27.25 0.21 22.95
CA LEU A 249 27.25 0.93 21.69
C LEU A 249 26.17 0.40 20.74
N VAL A 250 26.02 -0.92 20.60
CA VAL A 250 25.01 -1.52 19.76
C VAL A 250 23.59 -1.22 20.29
N LEU A 251 23.37 -1.34 21.60
CA LEU A 251 22.10 -0.99 22.23
C LEU A 251 21.75 0.49 22.03
N SER A 252 22.73 1.38 22.16
CA SER A 252 22.56 2.81 21.90
C SER A 252 22.18 3.10 20.44
N ALA A 253 22.81 2.42 19.49
CA ALA A 253 22.47 2.55 18.06
C ALA A 253 21.02 2.11 17.80
N PHE A 254 20.56 1.01 18.39
CA PHE A 254 19.17 0.57 18.31
C PHE A 254 18.19 1.57 18.91
N LEU A 255 18.55 2.17 20.04
CA LEU A 255 17.71 3.19 20.67
C LEU A 255 17.56 4.42 19.74
N ILE A 256 18.65 4.91 19.17
CA ILE A 256 18.64 6.03 18.23
C ILE A 256 17.77 5.71 17.01
N LEU A 257 17.91 4.51 16.43
CA LEU A 257 17.10 4.08 15.30
C LEU A 257 15.62 3.98 15.66
N SER A 258 15.29 3.52 16.87
CA SER A 258 13.91 3.45 17.35
C SER A 258 13.26 4.83 17.44
N VAL A 259 13.98 5.80 17.99
CA VAL A 259 13.53 7.20 18.07
C VAL A 259 13.38 7.81 16.67
N ALA A 260 14.35 7.59 15.77
CA ALA A 260 14.27 8.04 14.39
C ALA A 260 13.06 7.43 13.65
N GLY A 261 12.78 6.16 13.88
CA GLY A 261 11.59 5.48 13.35
C GLY A 261 10.27 6.10 13.83
N MET A 262 10.19 6.48 15.11
CA MET A 262 9.00 7.17 15.65
C MET A 262 8.74 8.53 15.00
N ILE A 263 9.80 9.29 14.73
CA ILE A 263 9.70 10.61 14.08
C ILE A 263 9.16 10.45 12.66
N ASN A 264 9.63 9.46 11.92
CA ASN A 264 9.23 9.23 10.53
C ASN A 264 7.79 8.70 10.35
N LEU A 265 7.15 8.18 11.41
CA LEU A 265 5.78 7.64 11.34
C LEU A 265 4.73 8.67 10.88
N LYS A 266 4.92 9.95 11.20
CA LYS A 266 3.95 11.01 10.87
C LYS A 266 3.82 11.28 9.37
N ASP A 267 4.85 10.91 8.60
CA ASP A 267 4.98 11.25 7.18
C ASP A 267 4.75 10.05 6.25
N CYS A 268 4.37 8.89 6.79
CA CYS A 268 4.10 7.69 6.01
C CYS A 268 2.62 7.58 5.60
N VAL A 269 2.36 6.96 4.45
CA VAL A 269 0.99 6.63 4.06
C VAL A 269 0.49 5.47 4.91
N ASP A 270 -0.57 5.71 5.69
CA ASP A 270 -1.25 4.64 6.40
C ASP A 270 -2.16 3.85 5.43
N VAL A 271 -1.54 2.93 4.71
CA VAL A 271 -2.21 2.07 3.72
C VAL A 271 -3.27 1.18 4.37
N PHE A 272 -3.16 0.91 5.67
CA PHE A 272 -4.07 0.03 6.39
C PHE A 272 -5.33 0.74 6.90
N SER A 273 -5.30 2.07 7.01
CA SER A 273 -6.50 2.88 7.31
C SER A 273 -7.44 3.00 6.11
N ILE A 274 -6.93 2.75 4.89
CA ILE A 274 -7.73 2.82 3.67
C ILE A 274 -8.67 1.62 3.60
N LYS A 275 -9.96 1.91 3.44
CA LYS A 275 -11.00 0.89 3.49
C LYS A 275 -10.91 -0.05 2.29
N ARG A 276 -10.58 -1.32 2.59
CA ARG A 276 -10.60 -2.43 1.64
C ARG A 276 -11.77 -3.33 1.98
N LYS A 277 -12.84 -3.33 1.18
CA LYS A 277 -13.90 -4.34 1.36
C LYS A 277 -13.50 -5.62 0.63
N ARG A 278 -13.42 -6.73 1.34
CA ARG A 278 -13.57 -8.05 0.73
C ARG A 278 -15.03 -8.15 0.26
N GLY A 279 -15.23 -8.00 -1.05
CA GLY A 279 -16.51 -7.91 -1.75
C GLY A 279 -17.72 -8.45 -0.99
N GLY A 280 -18.50 -7.58 -0.37
CA GLY A 280 -19.83 -7.84 0.11
C GLY A 280 -20.82 -7.65 -1.05
N ARG A 281 -21.86 -8.48 -1.10
CA ARG A 281 -22.98 -8.34 -2.03
C ARG A 281 -23.54 -6.93 -1.95
N HIS A 282 -23.34 -6.12 -3.00
CA HIS A 282 -24.24 -5.01 -3.21
C HIS A 282 -25.59 -5.59 -3.62
N GLY A 283 -26.62 -5.22 -2.86
CA GLY A 283 -27.99 -5.57 -3.14
C GLY A 283 -28.34 -5.27 -4.60
N ARG A 284 -28.86 -6.25 -5.31
CA ARG A 284 -29.61 -6.04 -6.53
C ARG A 284 -30.73 -5.06 -6.19
N SER A 285 -30.58 -3.81 -6.60
CA SER A 285 -31.77 -2.98 -6.80
C SER A 285 -32.53 -3.64 -7.94
N SER A 286 -33.59 -4.33 -7.59
CA SER A 286 -34.60 -4.81 -8.53
C SER A 286 -35.28 -3.59 -9.16
N SER A 287 -34.81 -3.21 -10.36
CA SER A 287 -35.62 -2.41 -11.25
C SER A 287 -36.71 -3.36 -11.82
N SER A 288 -37.84 -3.42 -11.12
CA SER A 288 -39.09 -3.95 -11.65
C SER A 288 -39.52 -3.07 -12.82
N SER A 289 -39.19 -3.49 -14.04
CA SER A 289 -39.89 -2.99 -15.23
C SER A 289 -41.29 -3.61 -15.26
N LYS A 290 -42.25 -2.94 -14.63
CA LYS A 290 -43.67 -3.17 -14.94
C LYS A 290 -43.93 -2.54 -16.29
N GLY A 291 -44.31 -3.38 -17.24
CA GLY A 291 -44.75 -2.99 -18.56
C GLY A 291 -45.98 -2.08 -18.52
N LEU A 292 -46.01 -1.20 -19.46
CA LEU A 292 -47.19 -0.51 -19.92
C LEU A 292 -47.59 -1.10 -21.27
N ARG A 293 -48.80 -1.56 -21.31
CA ARG A 293 -49.54 -1.89 -22.55
C ARG A 293 -49.80 -0.63 -23.37
#